data_b31c4ec5d5741db9fad8f1c656764c20
#
_entry.id   b31c4ec5d5741db9fad8f1c656764c20
#
_cell.length_a   1.000
_cell.length_b   1.000
_cell.length_c   1.000
_cell.angle_alpha   90.00
_cell.angle_beta   90.00
_cell.angle_gamma   90.00
#
_symmetry.space_group_name_H-M   'P 1'
#
loop_
_entity.id
_entity.type
_entity.pdbx_description
1 polymer ?
#
loop_
_entity_poly.entity_id
_entity_poly.type
_entity_poly.pdbx_seq_one_letter_code
_entity_poly.pdbx_strand_id
1 'polypeptide(L)'
;DARKVALERNLEIDPRSVFDTTTLGNGDRIEIVHFIGGGDAAKDPGDTWTVAGRTMRSRLIIGTGKYKDYEENRLAAEAAEAEMVTVAVRRVNLTDRSQPMLVDSLDPNKYIFLPNTAGCFSGEDAVRTLRLAREAGGWDLVKLEVLGDQQTLYPNMPETVRAAEMLIKEGFQVMVYCSDDPIQAKRL
;
A
#
# COMPACT_ATOMS: atom_id res chain seq x y z
N ASP A 1 27.74 -6.68 1.45
CA ASP A 1 27.70 -5.53 0.55
C ASP A 1 27.42 -4.28 1.39
N ALA A 2 28.38 -3.35 1.43
CA ALA A 2 28.30 -2.11 2.23
C ALA A 2 27.07 -1.26 1.87
N ARG A 3 26.50 -1.40 0.68
CA ARG A 3 25.28 -0.72 0.24
C ARG A 3 24.02 -1.14 1.00
N LYS A 4 24.05 -2.31 1.66
CA LYS A 4 22.94 -2.88 2.42
C LYS A 4 23.09 -2.73 3.93
N VAL A 5 24.09 -1.96 4.38
CA VAL A 5 24.43 -1.81 5.79
C VAL A 5 24.32 -0.35 6.20
N ALA A 6 23.69 -0.10 7.33
CA ALA A 6 23.84 1.14 8.10
C ALA A 6 24.66 0.81 9.35
N LEU A 7 25.57 1.68 9.71
CA LEU A 7 26.45 1.51 10.84
C LEU A 7 26.29 2.67 11.81
N GLU A 8 26.06 2.33 13.06
CA GLU A 8 26.10 3.27 14.20
C GLU A 8 27.31 2.97 15.04
N ARG A 9 28.05 3.99 15.40
CA ARG A 9 29.20 3.92 16.29
C ARG A 9 29.04 4.89 17.43
N ASN A 10 29.00 4.40 18.63
CA ASN A 10 28.86 5.20 19.86
C ASN A 10 27.61 6.13 19.86
N LEU A 11 26.48 5.63 19.34
CA LEU A 11 25.21 6.35 19.18
C LEU A 11 25.21 7.44 18.09
N GLU A 12 26.20 7.45 17.21
CA GLU A 12 26.25 8.31 16.02
C GLU A 12 26.27 7.47 14.75
N ILE A 13 25.49 7.88 13.74
CA ILE A 13 25.43 7.17 12.47
C ILE A 13 26.64 7.54 11.62
N ASP A 14 27.49 6.57 11.31
CA ASP A 14 28.58 6.76 10.37
C ASP A 14 28.03 6.73 8.92
N PRO A 15 28.21 7.80 8.15
CA PRO A 15 27.80 7.79 6.74
C PRO A 15 28.67 6.82 5.95
N ARG A 16 28.10 6.19 4.92
CA ARG A 16 28.80 5.18 4.09
C ARG A 16 30.12 5.66 3.48
N SER A 17 30.22 6.95 3.21
CA SER A 17 31.43 7.58 2.65
C SER A 17 32.66 7.49 3.54
N VAL A 18 32.48 7.20 4.83
CA VAL A 18 33.62 7.10 5.77
C VAL A 18 33.92 5.65 6.20
N PHE A 19 33.19 4.66 5.74
CA PHE A 19 33.38 3.25 6.16
C PHE A 19 34.80 2.75 5.92
N ASP A 20 35.40 3.09 4.79
CA ASP A 20 36.73 2.63 4.39
C ASP A 20 37.85 3.44 5.07
N THR A 21 37.55 4.57 5.67
CA THR A 21 38.54 5.49 6.25
C THR A 21 38.46 5.62 7.76
N THR A 22 37.35 5.17 8.37
CA THR A 22 37.16 5.22 9.81
C THR A 22 37.92 4.09 10.51
N THR A 23 38.82 4.46 11.42
CA THR A 23 39.53 3.50 12.27
C THR A 23 38.75 3.30 13.56
N LEU A 24 38.47 2.02 13.89
CA LEU A 24 37.81 1.68 15.15
C LEU A 24 38.79 1.74 16.32
N GLY A 25 38.36 2.36 17.42
CA GLY A 25 39.10 2.43 18.67
C GLY A 25 38.74 1.30 19.63
N ASN A 26 39.63 1.07 20.60
CA ASN A 26 39.31 0.12 21.66
C ASN A 26 38.18 0.69 22.55
N GLY A 27 37.08 -0.06 22.67
CA GLY A 27 35.90 0.35 23.44
C GLY A 27 34.79 0.98 22.60
N ASP A 28 34.97 1.12 21.29
CA ASP A 28 33.87 1.54 20.42
C ASP A 28 32.72 0.52 20.44
N ARG A 29 31.53 1.03 20.60
CA ARG A 29 30.30 0.25 20.46
C ARG A 29 29.78 0.41 19.04
N ILE A 30 29.68 -0.71 18.33
CA ILE A 30 29.20 -0.75 16.95
C ILE A 30 27.85 -1.44 16.90
N GLU A 31 26.88 -0.78 16.28
CA GLU A 31 25.61 -1.41 15.87
C GLU A 31 25.55 -1.46 14.34
N ILE A 32 25.33 -2.65 13.80
CA ILE A 32 25.23 -2.88 12.37
C ILE A 32 23.81 -3.27 12.06
N VAL A 33 23.11 -2.39 11.35
CA VAL A 33 21.79 -2.68 10.80
C VAL A 33 21.94 -3.13 9.36
N HIS A 34 21.67 -4.40 9.13
CA HIS A 34 21.63 -4.94 7.78
C HIS A 34 20.21 -4.84 7.25
N PHE A 35 20.05 -4.07 6.19
CA PHE A 35 18.77 -4.05 5.48
C PHE A 35 18.59 -5.39 4.76
N ILE A 36 17.85 -6.28 5.36
CA ILE A 36 17.30 -7.45 4.68
C ILE A 36 16.09 -6.95 3.85
N GLY A 37 16.38 -6.04 2.93
CA GLY A 37 15.45 -5.72 1.89
C GLY A 37 15.48 -6.91 0.92
N GLY A 38 14.43 -7.68 0.88
CA GLY A 38 14.24 -8.66 -0.17
C GLY A 38 14.19 -7.96 -1.52
N GLY A 39 15.33 -7.77 -2.19
CA GLY A 39 15.36 -7.02 -3.42
C GLY A 39 16.39 -7.50 -4.46
N ASP A 40 17.39 -8.28 -4.08
CA ASP A 40 18.48 -8.68 -4.99
C ASP A 40 18.72 -10.19 -5.11
N ALA A 41 17.90 -11.03 -4.52
CA ALA A 41 17.78 -12.39 -5.04
C ALA A 41 17.12 -12.23 -6.41
N ALA A 42 17.72 -12.69 -7.48
CA ALA A 42 17.05 -12.85 -8.76
C ALA A 42 15.67 -13.43 -8.45
N LYS A 43 14.61 -12.62 -8.70
CA LYS A 43 13.24 -13.03 -8.36
C LYS A 43 13.05 -14.39 -9.00
N ASP A 44 12.78 -15.42 -8.19
CA ASP A 44 12.42 -16.72 -8.73
C ASP A 44 11.27 -16.48 -9.73
N PRO A 45 11.43 -16.81 -11.00
CA PRO A 45 10.37 -16.59 -11.99
C PRO A 45 9.05 -17.26 -11.62
N GLY A 46 9.11 -18.25 -10.70
CA GLY A 46 7.96 -18.93 -10.14
C GLY A 46 7.38 -18.31 -8.86
N ASP A 47 8.06 -17.32 -8.24
CA ASP A 47 7.56 -16.68 -7.00
C ASP A 47 6.46 -15.66 -7.33
N THR A 48 5.25 -16.15 -7.43
CA THR A 48 4.04 -15.36 -7.71
C THR A 48 2.99 -15.57 -6.63
N TRP A 49 2.07 -14.63 -6.53
CA TRP A 49 0.86 -14.75 -5.73
C TRP A 49 -0.35 -14.27 -6.51
N THR A 50 -1.52 -14.78 -6.16
CA THR A 50 -2.75 -14.46 -6.88
C THR A 50 -3.81 -13.95 -5.93
N VAL A 51 -4.44 -12.84 -6.27
CA VAL A 51 -5.62 -12.29 -5.59
C VAL A 51 -6.66 -11.88 -6.62
N ALA A 52 -7.91 -12.27 -6.40
CA ALA A 52 -9.01 -11.92 -7.28
C ALA A 52 -8.75 -12.29 -8.76
N GLY A 53 -8.12 -13.44 -9.01
CA GLY A 53 -7.75 -13.91 -10.34
C GLY A 53 -6.57 -13.16 -11.01
N ARG A 54 -5.96 -12.19 -10.33
CA ARG A 54 -4.80 -11.42 -10.82
C ARG A 54 -3.53 -11.99 -10.22
N THR A 55 -2.61 -12.40 -11.06
CA THR A 55 -1.30 -12.96 -10.64
C THR A 55 -0.24 -11.88 -10.69
N MET A 56 0.49 -11.73 -9.60
CA MET A 56 1.53 -10.72 -9.40
C MET A 56 2.81 -11.35 -8.87
N ARG A 57 3.93 -10.71 -9.14
CA ARG A 57 5.24 -11.06 -8.59
C ARG A 57 5.59 -10.21 -7.37
N SER A 58 5.19 -8.94 -7.38
CA SER A 58 5.43 -8.06 -6.23
C SER A 58 4.36 -8.30 -5.17
N ARG A 59 4.80 -8.60 -3.94
CA ARG A 59 3.90 -8.66 -2.75
C ARG A 59 3.68 -7.30 -2.11
N LEU A 60 4.36 -6.25 -2.61
CA LEU A 60 4.22 -4.91 -2.09
C LEU A 60 3.07 -4.19 -2.79
N ILE A 61 2.11 -3.77 -1.98
CA ILE A 61 1.03 -2.87 -2.39
C ILE A 61 1.35 -1.50 -1.80
N ILE A 62 1.49 -0.48 -2.63
CA ILE A 62 1.81 0.86 -2.14
C ILE A 62 0.60 1.78 -2.11
N GLY A 63 0.66 2.79 -1.23
CA GLY A 63 -0.32 3.87 -1.19
C GLY A 63 0.02 5.00 -2.16
N THR A 64 -0.96 5.84 -2.45
CA THR A 64 -0.79 7.01 -3.34
C THR A 64 -1.12 8.35 -2.66
N GLY A 65 -1.41 8.35 -1.37
CA GLY A 65 -2.02 9.50 -0.68
C GLY A 65 -1.07 10.41 0.11
N LYS A 66 0.24 10.15 0.16
CA LYS A 66 1.18 10.87 1.03
C LYS A 66 2.41 11.42 0.32
N TYR A 67 2.49 11.28 -0.98
CA TYR A 67 3.56 11.85 -1.78
C TYR A 67 3.34 13.35 -2.01
N LYS A 68 4.41 14.07 -2.23
CA LYS A 68 4.41 15.51 -2.49
C LYS A 68 3.62 15.85 -3.76
N ASP A 69 3.80 15.05 -4.79
CA ASP A 69 3.16 15.18 -6.10
C ASP A 69 3.02 13.82 -6.79
N TYR A 70 2.39 13.80 -7.95
CA TYR A 70 2.20 12.59 -8.73
C TYR A 70 3.49 12.04 -9.35
N GLU A 71 4.49 12.88 -9.58
CA GLU A 71 5.79 12.45 -10.10
C GLU A 71 6.57 11.66 -9.04
N GLU A 72 6.61 12.15 -7.80
CA GLU A 72 7.21 11.42 -6.68
C GLU A 72 6.51 10.08 -6.45
N ASN A 73 5.18 10.06 -6.58
CA ASN A 73 4.37 8.85 -6.49
C ASN A 73 4.75 7.84 -7.58
N ARG A 74 4.89 8.28 -8.83
CA ARG A 74 5.32 7.46 -9.95
C ARG A 74 6.71 6.86 -9.72
N LEU A 75 7.66 7.69 -9.32
CA LEU A 75 9.04 7.27 -9.03
C LEU A 75 9.09 6.25 -7.88
N ALA A 76 8.28 6.45 -6.83
CA ALA A 76 8.18 5.50 -5.72
C ALA A 76 7.59 4.16 -6.15
N ALA A 77 6.55 4.17 -6.98
CA ALA A 77 5.94 2.95 -7.51
C ALA A 77 6.92 2.16 -8.39
N GLU A 78 7.70 2.85 -9.21
CA GLU A 78 8.74 2.24 -10.05
C GLU A 78 9.89 1.68 -9.23
N ALA A 79 10.41 2.46 -8.28
CA ALA A 79 11.50 2.03 -7.40
C ALA A 79 11.12 0.84 -6.50
N ALA A 80 9.85 0.77 -6.08
CA ALA A 80 9.30 -0.33 -5.31
C ALA A 80 8.99 -1.57 -6.16
N GLU A 81 9.02 -1.45 -7.49
CA GLU A 81 8.53 -2.47 -8.43
C GLU A 81 7.13 -2.99 -8.04
N ALA A 82 6.29 -2.11 -7.49
CA ALA A 82 4.94 -2.47 -7.11
C ALA A 82 4.08 -2.70 -8.36
N GLU A 83 3.24 -3.73 -8.31
CA GLU A 83 2.29 -4.03 -9.39
C GLU A 83 0.87 -3.59 -9.02
N MET A 84 0.62 -3.33 -7.71
CA MET A 84 -0.66 -2.85 -7.21
C MET A 84 -0.49 -1.56 -6.41
N VAL A 85 -1.39 -0.60 -6.64
CA VAL A 85 -1.40 0.70 -5.96
C VAL A 85 -2.78 1.00 -5.38
N THR A 86 -2.83 1.42 -4.11
CA THR A 86 -4.11 1.80 -3.50
C THR A 86 -4.47 3.23 -3.84
N VAL A 87 -5.76 3.50 -4.05
CA VAL A 87 -6.29 4.81 -4.42
C VAL A 87 -7.43 5.18 -3.48
N ALA A 88 -7.24 6.22 -2.67
CA ALA A 88 -8.31 6.74 -1.82
C ALA A 88 -9.32 7.51 -2.67
N VAL A 89 -10.46 6.89 -3.00
CA VAL A 89 -11.47 7.42 -3.93
C VAL A 89 -11.90 8.85 -3.58
N ARG A 90 -12.06 9.15 -2.29
CA ARG A 90 -12.48 10.47 -1.81
C ARG A 90 -11.40 11.56 -1.87
N ARG A 91 -10.15 11.20 -2.17
CA ARG A 91 -8.98 12.10 -2.12
C ARG A 91 -8.35 12.36 -3.47
N VAL A 92 -8.71 11.59 -4.48
CA VAL A 92 -8.15 11.72 -5.82
C VAL A 92 -9.18 12.29 -6.78
N ASN A 93 -8.68 13.05 -7.75
CA ASN A 93 -9.49 13.48 -8.86
C ASN A 93 -9.73 12.28 -9.80
N LEU A 94 -10.98 11.87 -9.95
CA LEU A 94 -11.38 10.78 -10.84
C LEU A 94 -12.16 11.23 -12.07
N THR A 95 -12.65 12.47 -12.09
CA THR A 95 -13.64 12.90 -13.08
C THR A 95 -13.33 14.24 -13.76
N ASP A 96 -12.64 15.15 -13.07
CA ASP A 96 -12.31 16.46 -13.63
C ASP A 96 -11.01 16.41 -14.44
N ARG A 97 -11.14 16.29 -15.77
CA ARG A 97 -10.02 16.24 -16.70
C ARG A 97 -9.30 17.58 -16.89
N SER A 98 -9.81 18.68 -16.32
CA SER A 98 -9.11 19.96 -16.33
C SER A 98 -7.98 20.05 -15.30
N GLN A 99 -7.93 19.09 -14.37
CA GLN A 99 -6.91 18.96 -13.33
C GLN A 99 -6.10 17.68 -13.53
N PRO A 100 -4.83 17.64 -13.09
CA PRO A 100 -4.04 16.42 -13.14
C PRO A 100 -4.76 15.25 -12.46
N MET A 101 -4.72 14.09 -13.09
CA MET A 101 -5.29 12.87 -12.57
C MET A 101 -4.18 11.89 -12.19
N LEU A 102 -4.42 11.07 -11.19
CA LEU A 102 -3.49 10.02 -10.78
C LEU A 102 -3.17 9.04 -11.94
N VAL A 103 -4.17 8.73 -12.75
CA VAL A 103 -4.05 7.84 -13.92
C VAL A 103 -3.16 8.39 -15.04
N ASP A 104 -2.89 9.71 -15.05
CA ASP A 104 -1.98 10.32 -16.01
C ASP A 104 -0.51 10.04 -15.65
N SER A 105 -0.24 9.80 -14.37
CA SER A 105 1.11 9.53 -13.85
C SER A 105 1.38 8.05 -13.60
N LEU A 106 0.35 7.30 -13.24
CA LEU A 106 0.41 5.86 -13.04
C LEU A 106 -0.42 5.18 -14.15
N ASP A 107 0.27 4.55 -15.10
CA ASP A 107 -0.38 3.89 -16.25
C ASP A 107 -1.29 2.73 -15.80
N PRO A 108 -2.61 2.79 -16.08
CA PRO A 108 -3.54 1.72 -15.72
C PRO A 108 -3.25 0.37 -16.40
N ASN A 109 -2.47 0.35 -17.47
CA ASN A 109 -2.04 -0.89 -18.11
C ASN A 109 -0.85 -1.55 -17.39
N LYS A 110 -0.10 -0.76 -16.60
CA LYS A 110 1.06 -1.22 -15.84
C LYS A 110 0.71 -1.58 -14.40
N TYR A 111 -0.19 -0.81 -13.79
CA TYR A 111 -0.55 -0.94 -12.38
C TYR A 111 -1.98 -1.42 -12.18
N ILE A 112 -2.17 -2.34 -11.25
CA ILE A 112 -3.49 -2.71 -10.75
C ILE A 112 -3.91 -1.66 -9.72
N PHE A 113 -4.95 -0.91 -10.04
CA PHE A 113 -5.52 0.06 -9.10
C PHE A 113 -6.42 -0.66 -8.09
N LEU A 114 -6.22 -0.35 -6.81
CA LEU A 114 -7.03 -0.84 -5.70
C LEU A 114 -7.73 0.34 -5.01
N PRO A 115 -8.89 0.78 -5.53
CA PRO A 115 -9.65 1.85 -4.90
C PRO A 115 -10.05 1.49 -3.48
N ASN A 116 -9.93 2.45 -2.56
CA ASN A 116 -10.28 2.25 -1.17
C ASN A 116 -11.22 3.33 -0.64
N THR A 117 -11.90 3.01 0.46
CA THR A 117 -12.86 3.86 1.14
C THR A 117 -12.27 4.57 2.36
N ALA A 118 -10.99 4.91 2.33
CA ALA A 118 -10.34 5.63 3.42
C ALA A 118 -11.10 6.91 3.78
N GLY A 119 -11.42 7.05 5.06
CA GLY A 119 -12.21 8.16 5.60
C GLY A 119 -13.72 7.95 5.58
N CYS A 120 -14.23 6.76 5.28
CA CYS A 120 -15.63 6.39 5.49
C CYS A 120 -15.83 5.86 6.91
N PHE A 121 -16.84 6.37 7.60
CA PHE A 121 -17.20 5.99 8.98
C PHE A 121 -18.51 5.20 9.06
N SER A 122 -19.15 4.92 7.93
CA SER A 122 -20.31 4.03 7.84
C SER A 122 -20.17 3.08 6.67
N GLY A 123 -20.77 1.89 6.80
CA GLY A 123 -20.79 0.89 5.72
C GLY A 123 -21.52 1.41 4.48
N GLU A 124 -22.58 2.19 4.68
CA GLU A 124 -23.37 2.78 3.59
C GLU A 124 -22.54 3.77 2.76
N ASP A 125 -21.79 4.66 3.41
CA ASP A 125 -20.87 5.58 2.74
C ASP A 125 -19.76 4.85 1.97
N ALA A 126 -19.21 3.79 2.56
CA ALA A 126 -18.19 2.99 1.93
C ALA A 126 -18.73 2.30 0.66
N VAL A 127 -19.88 1.65 0.74
CA VAL A 127 -20.54 1.02 -0.41
C VAL A 127 -20.82 2.04 -1.52
N ARG A 128 -21.41 3.19 -1.17
CA ARG A 128 -21.66 4.27 -2.14
C ARG A 128 -20.37 4.75 -2.81
N THR A 129 -19.30 4.93 -2.04
CA THR A 129 -17.98 5.35 -2.56
C THR A 129 -17.42 4.36 -3.56
N LEU A 130 -17.52 3.05 -3.30
CA LEU A 130 -17.00 2.03 -4.22
C LEU A 130 -17.87 1.86 -5.46
N ARG A 131 -19.18 2.05 -5.36
CA ARG A 131 -20.07 2.14 -6.54
C ARG A 131 -19.64 3.29 -7.45
N LEU A 132 -19.35 4.47 -6.89
CA LEU A 132 -18.83 5.61 -7.65
C LEU A 132 -17.48 5.30 -8.29
N ALA A 133 -16.58 4.61 -7.59
CA ALA A 133 -15.30 4.19 -8.14
C ALA A 133 -15.49 3.26 -9.35
N ARG A 134 -16.41 2.29 -9.28
CA ARG A 134 -16.72 1.40 -10.39
C ARG A 134 -17.29 2.15 -11.58
N GLU A 135 -18.19 3.09 -11.38
CA GLU A 135 -18.73 3.93 -12.47
C GLU A 135 -17.64 4.79 -13.12
N ALA A 136 -16.71 5.33 -12.32
CA ALA A 136 -15.65 6.20 -12.81
C ALA A 136 -14.52 5.48 -13.54
N GLY A 137 -14.14 4.28 -13.10
CA GLY A 137 -12.93 3.59 -13.59
C GLY A 137 -13.12 2.10 -13.92
N GLY A 138 -14.32 1.56 -13.80
CA GLY A 138 -14.59 0.14 -14.07
C GLY A 138 -13.98 -0.82 -13.05
N TRP A 139 -13.55 -0.32 -11.89
CA TRP A 139 -12.86 -1.14 -10.89
C TRP A 139 -13.83 -2.01 -10.11
N ASP A 140 -13.59 -3.31 -10.16
CA ASP A 140 -14.30 -4.35 -9.40
C ASP A 140 -13.52 -4.89 -8.21
N LEU A 141 -12.17 -4.88 -8.28
CA LEU A 141 -11.31 -5.17 -7.14
C LEU A 141 -11.12 -3.91 -6.30
N VAL A 142 -11.52 -3.96 -5.05
CA VAL A 142 -11.59 -2.79 -4.16
C VAL A 142 -11.08 -3.11 -2.76
N LYS A 143 -10.65 -2.08 -2.01
CA LYS A 143 -10.28 -2.20 -0.61
C LYS A 143 -11.32 -1.49 0.26
N LEU A 144 -12.11 -2.25 0.96
CA LEU A 144 -13.14 -1.75 1.88
C LEU A 144 -12.51 -1.35 3.20
N GLU A 145 -12.75 -0.11 3.62
CA GLU A 145 -12.43 0.44 4.93
C GLU A 145 -13.68 1.09 5.51
N VAL A 146 -14.11 0.67 6.69
CA VAL A 146 -15.14 1.35 7.48
C VAL A 146 -14.54 1.66 8.83
N LEU A 147 -14.29 2.93 9.11
CA LEU A 147 -13.63 3.36 10.35
C LEU A 147 -14.65 3.47 11.48
N GLY A 148 -14.26 3.02 12.66
CA GLY A 148 -15.07 3.09 13.88
C GLY A 148 -14.69 4.26 14.79
N ASP A 149 -13.44 4.68 14.73
CA ASP A 149 -12.92 5.75 15.57
C ASP A 149 -11.97 6.68 14.80
N GLN A 150 -12.14 7.98 15.00
CA GLN A 150 -11.40 8.99 14.25
C GLN A 150 -9.94 9.15 14.73
N GLN A 151 -9.67 8.86 15.99
CA GLN A 151 -8.32 9.03 16.55
C GLN A 151 -7.45 7.82 16.28
N THR A 152 -7.97 6.62 16.49
CA THR A 152 -7.22 5.37 16.34
C THR A 152 -7.31 4.80 14.93
N LEU A 153 -8.32 5.20 14.17
CA LEU A 153 -8.66 4.66 12.85
C LEU A 153 -8.96 3.15 12.86
N TYR A 154 -9.29 2.58 14.01
CA TYR A 154 -9.71 1.18 14.08
C TYR A 154 -11.00 0.94 13.29
N PRO A 155 -11.12 -0.25 12.67
CA PRO A 155 -12.27 -0.58 11.84
C PRO A 155 -13.53 -0.82 12.67
N ASN A 156 -14.68 -0.40 12.13
CA ASN A 156 -16.00 -0.79 12.62
C ASN A 156 -16.37 -2.15 12.02
N MET A 157 -16.02 -3.24 12.70
CA MET A 157 -16.17 -4.58 12.16
C MET A 157 -17.61 -4.97 11.81
N PRO A 158 -18.65 -4.65 12.64
CA PRO A 158 -20.04 -4.94 12.28
C PRO A 158 -20.47 -4.28 10.97
N GLU A 159 -20.10 -3.02 10.75
CA GLU A 159 -20.40 -2.30 9.52
C GLU A 159 -19.56 -2.81 8.34
N THR A 160 -18.30 -3.17 8.60
CA THR A 160 -17.40 -3.72 7.59
C THR A 160 -17.93 -5.03 7.01
N VAL A 161 -18.38 -5.96 7.87
CA VAL A 161 -18.95 -7.24 7.43
C VAL A 161 -20.20 -7.03 6.58
N ARG A 162 -21.12 -6.15 7.03
CA ARG A 162 -22.33 -5.83 6.25
C ARG A 162 -22.03 -5.20 4.90
N ALA A 163 -21.12 -4.25 4.87
CA ALA A 163 -20.69 -3.60 3.62
C ALA A 163 -20.01 -4.56 2.67
N ALA A 164 -19.15 -5.45 3.16
CA ALA A 164 -18.52 -6.50 2.38
C ALA A 164 -19.55 -7.43 1.75
N GLU A 165 -20.54 -7.88 2.53
CA GLU A 165 -21.62 -8.72 2.02
C GLU A 165 -22.41 -8.06 0.89
N MET A 166 -22.73 -6.76 1.02
CA MET A 166 -23.42 -6.00 0.00
C MET A 166 -22.59 -5.91 -1.30
N LEU A 167 -21.32 -5.55 -1.16
CA LEU A 167 -20.42 -5.39 -2.30
C LEU A 167 -20.19 -6.72 -3.05
N ILE A 168 -20.03 -7.82 -2.33
CA ILE A 168 -19.87 -9.16 -2.94
C ILE A 168 -21.12 -9.55 -3.71
N LYS A 169 -22.33 -9.30 -3.19
CA LYS A 169 -23.60 -9.54 -3.90
C LYS A 169 -23.71 -8.72 -5.19
N GLU A 170 -23.04 -7.57 -5.25
CA GLU A 170 -22.98 -6.72 -6.43
C GLU A 170 -21.81 -7.05 -7.38
N GLY A 171 -21.08 -8.13 -7.13
CA GLY A 171 -20.01 -8.62 -7.98
C GLY A 171 -18.65 -7.94 -7.77
N PHE A 172 -18.47 -7.19 -6.67
CA PHE A 172 -17.15 -6.70 -6.29
C PHE A 172 -16.28 -7.82 -5.73
N GLN A 173 -14.98 -7.70 -5.95
CA GLN A 173 -13.93 -8.47 -5.31
C GLN A 173 -13.34 -7.61 -4.18
N VAL A 174 -13.50 -8.02 -2.94
CA VAL A 174 -13.29 -7.15 -1.80
C VAL A 174 -12.08 -7.58 -0.98
N MET A 175 -11.05 -6.75 -0.94
CA MET A 175 -10.03 -6.78 0.12
C MET A 175 -10.52 -5.93 1.28
N VAL A 176 -10.28 -6.34 2.51
CA VAL A 176 -10.90 -5.71 3.67
C VAL A 176 -9.86 -5.19 4.66
N TYR A 177 -10.04 -3.94 5.11
CA TYR A 177 -9.38 -3.44 6.30
C TYR A 177 -10.11 -3.96 7.53
N CYS A 178 -9.49 -4.85 8.29
CA CYS A 178 -10.09 -5.50 9.45
C CYS A 178 -9.17 -5.41 10.69
N SER A 179 -9.74 -5.71 11.86
CA SER A 179 -8.98 -5.93 13.08
C SER A 179 -8.25 -7.28 13.04
N ASP A 180 -7.39 -7.51 14.03
CA ASP A 180 -6.65 -8.76 14.24
C ASP A 180 -7.49 -9.87 14.92
N ASP A 181 -8.81 -9.70 15.01
CA ASP A 181 -9.74 -10.72 15.50
C ASP A 181 -9.90 -11.83 14.45
N PRO A 182 -9.38 -13.05 14.71
CA PRO A 182 -9.43 -14.15 13.75
C PRO A 182 -10.85 -14.65 13.47
N ILE A 183 -11.79 -14.42 14.40
CA ILE A 183 -13.19 -14.81 14.23
C ILE A 183 -13.86 -13.87 13.22
N GLN A 184 -13.63 -12.57 13.33
CA GLN A 184 -14.14 -11.60 12.38
C GLN A 184 -13.46 -11.75 11.01
N ALA A 185 -12.16 -11.96 10.97
CA ALA A 185 -11.44 -12.19 9.72
C ALA A 185 -11.95 -13.44 8.97
N LYS A 186 -12.38 -14.47 9.69
CA LYS A 186 -12.96 -15.68 9.09
C LYS A 186 -14.38 -15.45 8.52
N ARG A 187 -15.10 -14.43 8.98
CA ARG A 187 -16.43 -14.07 8.48
C ARG A 187 -16.38 -13.28 7.18
N LEU A 188 -15.27 -12.59 6.96
CA LEU A 188 -14.96 -11.82 5.74
C LEU A 188 -14.48 -12.73 4.63
#